data_8c0378abc24b7a99b601303d7b9737a3
#
_entry.id   8c0378abc24b7a99b601303d7b9737a3
#
_cell.length_a   1.000
_cell.length_b   1.000
_cell.length_c   1.000
_cell.angle_alpha   90.00
_cell.angle_beta   90.00
_cell.angle_gamma   90.00
#
_symmetry.space_group_name_H-M   'P 1'
#
loop_
_entity.id
_entity.type
_entity.pdbx_description
1 polymer ?
#
loop_
_entity_poly.entity_id
_entity_poly.type
_entity_poly.pdbx_seq_one_letter_code
_entity_poly.pdbx_strand_id
1 'polypeptide(L)'
;AILFFGRYLGTIKENGLFITIPFTQKMNISLKVRNFNSSLLKVNDSDGNPIEISAVIVFRVVDTAKALFNVDYYQDFVEIQSETAIRHVATQYPYDTFSDNDVTLRGNTEQISEELTKELQERLAVAGVEVIETRLNHLAYATEIASSMLQRQQAKAILAARQTIVEGAVSMTQMALEQIEEGQEINFTDERKVQ
;
A
#
# COMPACT_ATOMS: atom_id res chain seq x y z
N ALA A 1 -14.00 28.17 -12.16
CA ALA A 1 -14.41 27.98 -13.55
C ALA A 1 -15.52 28.97 -13.92
N ILE A 2 -15.57 29.37 -15.16
CA ILE A 2 -16.56 30.34 -15.70
C ILE A 2 -17.34 29.61 -16.81
N LEU A 3 -18.67 29.64 -16.70
CA LEU A 3 -19.60 29.14 -17.70
C LEU A 3 -20.44 30.25 -18.29
N PHE A 4 -20.71 30.19 -19.59
CA PHE A 4 -21.63 31.07 -20.28
C PHE A 4 -22.72 30.20 -20.96
N PHE A 5 -23.96 30.35 -20.50
CA PHE A 5 -25.10 29.50 -20.94
C PHE A 5 -24.78 28.01 -20.97
N GLY A 6 -24.11 27.50 -19.93
CA GLY A 6 -23.73 26.07 -19.80
C GLY A 6 -22.46 25.70 -20.56
N ARG A 7 -21.87 26.60 -21.38
CA ARG A 7 -20.60 26.35 -22.08
C ARG A 7 -19.42 26.79 -21.23
N TYR A 8 -18.43 25.92 -21.05
CA TYR A 8 -17.19 26.26 -20.36
C TYR A 8 -16.36 27.27 -21.18
N LEU A 9 -16.05 28.41 -20.57
CA LEU A 9 -15.21 29.43 -21.17
C LEU A 9 -13.75 29.34 -20.73
N GLY A 10 -13.52 28.99 -19.49
CA GLY A 10 -12.17 28.90 -18.93
C GLY A 10 -12.13 28.89 -17.39
N THR A 11 -10.92 28.80 -16.85
CA THR A 11 -10.66 28.88 -15.41
C THR A 11 -9.70 30.03 -15.11
N ILE A 12 -10.07 30.87 -14.17
CA ILE A 12 -9.19 31.87 -13.60
C ILE A 12 -8.45 31.25 -12.44
N LYS A 13 -7.13 31.12 -12.55
CA LYS A 13 -6.24 30.59 -11.51
C LYS A 13 -5.47 31.67 -10.77
N GLU A 14 -5.36 32.86 -11.38
CA GLU A 14 -4.60 33.97 -10.84
C GLU A 14 -5.43 34.81 -9.86
N ASN A 15 -4.74 35.37 -8.87
CA ASN A 15 -5.35 36.32 -7.94
C ASN A 15 -5.48 37.68 -8.58
N GLY A 16 -6.64 38.33 -8.44
CA GLY A 16 -6.86 39.64 -8.98
C GLY A 16 -8.34 40.01 -9.09
N LEU A 17 -8.58 41.20 -9.58
CA LEU A 17 -9.92 41.66 -9.92
C LEU A 17 -10.17 41.39 -11.42
N PHE A 18 -11.18 40.58 -11.72
CA PHE A 18 -11.53 40.21 -13.08
C PHE A 18 -12.96 40.64 -13.38
N ILE A 19 -13.13 41.26 -14.55
CA ILE A 19 -14.45 41.57 -15.09
C ILE A 19 -14.86 40.43 -16.01
N THR A 20 -16.01 39.84 -15.74
CA THR A 20 -16.57 38.76 -16.57
C THR A 20 -17.77 39.27 -17.36
N ILE A 21 -18.05 38.63 -18.50
CA ILE A 21 -19.22 38.90 -19.33
C ILE A 21 -20.49 38.74 -18.48
N PRO A 22 -21.50 39.62 -18.59
CA PRO A 22 -22.77 39.44 -17.92
C PRO A 22 -23.40 38.11 -18.31
N PHE A 23 -24.22 37.51 -17.41
CA PHE A 23 -24.86 36.21 -17.56
C PHE A 23 -23.91 35.01 -17.49
N THR A 24 -22.67 35.15 -16.97
CA THR A 24 -21.80 34.03 -16.68
C THR A 24 -22.08 33.43 -15.30
N GLN A 25 -22.09 32.10 -15.22
CA GLN A 25 -22.10 31.35 -13.96
C GLN A 25 -20.67 31.12 -13.51
N LYS A 26 -20.42 31.25 -12.19
CA LYS A 26 -19.11 31.04 -11.58
C LYS A 26 -19.18 29.83 -10.69
N MET A 27 -18.34 28.81 -10.95
CA MET A 27 -18.19 27.63 -10.10
C MET A 27 -16.81 27.66 -9.46
N ASN A 28 -16.78 27.58 -8.13
CA ASN A 28 -15.54 27.58 -7.36
C ASN A 28 -15.07 26.16 -7.10
N ILE A 29 -13.83 25.86 -7.49
CA ILE A 29 -13.15 24.62 -7.17
C ILE A 29 -11.87 24.96 -6.42
N SER A 30 -11.60 24.22 -5.35
CA SER A 30 -10.36 24.34 -4.60
C SER A 30 -9.25 23.54 -5.29
N LEU A 31 -8.14 24.21 -5.62
CA LEU A 31 -6.93 23.59 -6.17
C LEU A 31 -5.93 23.18 -5.07
N LYS A 32 -6.31 23.37 -3.80
CA LYS A 32 -5.48 22.98 -2.66
C LYS A 32 -5.37 21.48 -2.57
N VAL A 33 -4.24 21.02 -2.03
CA VAL A 33 -4.07 19.62 -1.65
C VAL A 33 -5.09 19.26 -0.58
N ARG A 34 -5.69 18.09 -0.73
CA ARG A 34 -6.69 17.53 0.17
C ARG A 34 -6.32 16.12 0.55
N ASN A 35 -6.70 15.72 1.75
CA ASN A 35 -6.59 14.36 2.22
C ASN A 35 -7.99 13.74 2.23
N PHE A 36 -8.08 12.51 1.75
CA PHE A 36 -9.22 11.64 1.93
C PHE A 36 -8.79 10.43 2.77
N ASN A 37 -9.53 10.14 3.83
CA ASN A 37 -9.34 8.93 4.62
C ASN A 37 -10.46 7.96 4.23
N SER A 38 -10.08 6.80 3.69
CA SER A 38 -11.07 5.78 3.40
C SER A 38 -11.73 5.28 4.69
N SER A 39 -12.95 4.80 4.56
CA SER A 39 -13.59 3.99 5.59
C SER A 39 -12.76 2.72 5.86
N LEU A 40 -12.99 2.08 7.01
CA LEU A 40 -12.39 0.78 7.30
C LEU A 40 -13.11 -0.27 6.46
N LEU A 41 -12.37 -0.84 5.50
CA LEU A 41 -12.88 -1.84 4.56
C LEU A 41 -12.52 -3.24 5.06
N LYS A 42 -13.51 -4.12 5.13
CA LYS A 42 -13.30 -5.55 5.35
C LYS A 42 -13.22 -6.24 3.99
N VAL A 43 -12.08 -6.83 3.68
CA VAL A 43 -11.78 -7.49 2.40
C VAL A 43 -11.02 -8.79 2.66
N ASN A 44 -11.01 -9.69 1.68
CA ASN A 44 -10.17 -10.89 1.74
C ASN A 44 -8.86 -10.60 1.03
N ASP A 45 -7.76 -11.08 1.61
CA ASP A 45 -6.45 -11.08 0.96
C ASP A 45 -6.37 -12.16 -0.15
N SER A 46 -5.20 -12.31 -0.80
CA SER A 46 -5.00 -13.31 -1.85
C SER A 46 -5.14 -14.76 -1.34
N ASP A 47 -4.92 -14.98 -0.05
CA ASP A 47 -5.06 -16.29 0.60
C ASP A 47 -6.50 -16.56 1.07
N GLY A 48 -7.41 -15.59 0.91
CA GLY A 48 -8.80 -15.67 1.35
C GLY A 48 -9.02 -15.34 2.83
N ASN A 49 -8.02 -14.80 3.53
CA ASN A 49 -8.17 -14.38 4.91
C ASN A 49 -8.87 -13.02 4.98
N PRO A 50 -9.89 -12.83 5.82
CA PRO A 50 -10.52 -11.52 6.01
C PRO A 50 -9.59 -10.57 6.76
N ILE A 51 -9.30 -9.42 6.14
CA ILE A 51 -8.50 -8.33 6.69
C ILE A 51 -9.30 -7.05 6.76
N GLU A 52 -8.93 -6.18 7.67
CA GLU A 52 -9.43 -4.81 7.80
C GLU A 52 -8.35 -3.86 7.32
N ILE A 53 -8.67 -3.06 6.29
CA ILE A 53 -7.72 -2.15 5.64
C ILE A 53 -8.35 -0.77 5.47
N SER A 54 -7.54 0.27 5.67
CA SER A 54 -7.87 1.64 5.29
C SER A 54 -6.64 2.37 4.78
N ALA A 55 -6.86 3.40 3.96
CA ALA A 55 -5.78 4.20 3.40
C ALA A 55 -6.10 5.70 3.46
N VAL A 56 -5.05 6.50 3.49
CA VAL A 56 -5.08 7.95 3.32
C VAL A 56 -4.60 8.28 1.92
N ILE A 57 -5.41 9.00 1.17
CA ILE A 57 -5.11 9.45 -0.19
C ILE A 57 -4.94 10.97 -0.18
N VAL A 58 -3.78 11.43 -0.61
CA VAL A 58 -3.45 12.85 -0.76
C VAL A 58 -3.58 13.20 -2.23
N PHE A 59 -4.45 14.13 -2.55
CA PHE A 59 -4.76 14.49 -3.92
C PHE A 59 -5.01 16.00 -4.11
N ARG A 60 -4.98 16.44 -5.35
CA ARG A 60 -5.39 17.81 -5.76
C ARG A 60 -6.10 17.80 -7.11
N VAL A 61 -6.92 18.81 -7.36
CA VAL A 61 -7.52 19.03 -8.66
C VAL A 61 -6.53 19.79 -9.54
N VAL A 62 -6.22 19.25 -10.71
CA VAL A 62 -5.31 19.87 -11.70
C VAL A 62 -6.11 20.44 -12.86
N ASP A 63 -7.11 19.69 -13.32
CA ASP A 63 -8.00 20.08 -14.42
C ASP A 63 -9.42 20.34 -13.89
N THR A 64 -9.73 21.62 -13.76
CA THR A 64 -11.03 22.09 -13.23
C THR A 64 -12.18 21.81 -14.19
N ALA A 65 -11.92 21.73 -15.51
CA ALA A 65 -12.95 21.41 -16.46
C ALA A 65 -13.37 19.94 -16.34
N LYS A 66 -12.39 19.02 -16.26
CA LYS A 66 -12.70 17.60 -16.05
C LYS A 66 -13.41 17.37 -14.72
N ALA A 67 -12.97 18.02 -13.65
CA ALA A 67 -13.58 17.86 -12.34
C ALA A 67 -15.01 18.38 -12.22
N LEU A 68 -15.43 19.29 -13.13
CA LEU A 68 -16.77 19.87 -13.14
C LEU A 68 -17.71 19.22 -14.16
N PHE A 69 -17.18 18.63 -15.24
CA PHE A 69 -18.01 18.21 -16.36
C PHE A 69 -17.91 16.73 -16.70
N ASN A 70 -16.84 16.05 -16.28
CA ASN A 70 -16.70 14.62 -16.54
C ASN A 70 -17.32 13.76 -15.43
N VAL A 71 -17.47 14.32 -14.22
CA VAL A 71 -18.05 13.66 -13.06
C VAL A 71 -19.01 14.61 -12.35
N ASP A 72 -20.08 14.10 -11.75
CA ASP A 72 -21.05 14.93 -11.04
C ASP A 72 -20.45 15.60 -9.81
N TYR A 73 -19.86 14.78 -8.93
CA TYR A 73 -19.18 15.22 -7.71
C TYR A 73 -17.81 14.55 -7.64
N TYR A 74 -16.76 15.29 -7.96
CA TYR A 74 -15.40 14.72 -7.99
C TYR A 74 -14.96 14.16 -6.63
N GLN A 75 -15.49 14.66 -5.52
CA GLN A 75 -15.17 14.19 -4.17
C GLN A 75 -15.72 12.80 -3.93
N ASP A 76 -16.99 12.57 -4.22
CA ASP A 76 -17.64 11.27 -4.11
C ASP A 76 -17.02 10.28 -5.10
N PHE A 77 -16.64 10.76 -6.29
CA PHE A 77 -15.93 9.94 -7.28
C PHE A 77 -14.57 9.49 -6.74
N VAL A 78 -13.79 10.39 -6.11
CA VAL A 78 -12.50 10.04 -5.46
C VAL A 78 -12.73 9.01 -4.37
N GLU A 79 -13.74 9.17 -3.53
CA GLU A 79 -14.08 8.24 -2.46
C GLU A 79 -14.37 6.83 -2.98
N ILE A 80 -15.32 6.69 -3.91
CA ILE A 80 -15.73 5.41 -4.49
C ILE A 80 -14.57 4.72 -5.22
N GLN A 81 -13.80 5.46 -6.01
CA GLN A 81 -12.66 4.90 -6.75
C GLN A 81 -11.53 4.49 -5.81
N SER A 82 -11.33 5.25 -4.72
CA SER A 82 -10.32 4.91 -3.70
C SER A 82 -10.65 3.62 -2.98
N GLU A 83 -11.88 3.44 -2.53
CA GLU A 83 -12.31 2.20 -1.87
C GLU A 83 -12.23 0.99 -2.82
N THR A 84 -12.56 1.20 -4.09
CA THR A 84 -12.47 0.16 -5.12
C THR A 84 -11.01 -0.25 -5.38
N ALA A 85 -10.10 0.71 -5.49
CA ALA A 85 -8.68 0.44 -5.72
C ALA A 85 -8.04 -0.24 -4.49
N ILE A 86 -8.34 0.21 -3.26
CA ILE A 86 -7.88 -0.43 -2.04
C ILE A 86 -8.32 -1.90 -1.99
N ARG A 87 -9.58 -2.17 -2.31
CA ARG A 87 -10.11 -3.54 -2.36
C ARG A 87 -9.38 -4.38 -3.41
N HIS A 88 -9.15 -3.83 -4.59
CA HIS A 88 -8.47 -4.52 -5.68
C HIS A 88 -7.03 -4.88 -5.30
N VAL A 89 -6.25 -3.93 -4.81
CA VAL A 89 -4.87 -4.17 -4.38
C VAL A 89 -4.82 -5.17 -3.21
N ALA A 90 -5.73 -5.05 -2.24
CA ALA A 90 -5.79 -5.97 -1.09
C ALA A 90 -6.02 -7.43 -1.50
N THR A 91 -6.77 -7.69 -2.59
CA THR A 91 -7.02 -9.05 -3.08
C THR A 91 -5.85 -9.65 -3.87
N GLN A 92 -4.88 -8.86 -4.29
CA GLN A 92 -3.72 -9.31 -5.07
C GLN A 92 -2.57 -9.83 -4.19
N TYR A 93 -2.47 -9.35 -2.97
CA TYR A 93 -1.36 -9.65 -2.07
C TYR A 93 -1.82 -10.34 -0.80
N PRO A 94 -1.04 -11.30 -0.26
CA PRO A 94 -1.31 -11.86 1.06
C PRO A 94 -0.99 -10.83 2.15
N TYR A 95 -1.69 -10.92 3.27
CA TYR A 95 -1.41 -10.08 4.43
C TYR A 95 0.02 -10.30 4.96
N ASP A 96 0.37 -11.56 5.22
CA ASP A 96 1.72 -12.01 5.52
C ASP A 96 1.98 -13.38 4.86
N THR A 97 3.24 -13.71 4.59
CA THR A 97 3.62 -14.99 3.98
C THR A 97 4.64 -15.74 4.84
N PHE A 98 4.83 -17.03 4.53
CA PHE A 98 5.88 -17.86 5.10
C PHE A 98 7.19 -17.78 4.32
N SER A 99 7.17 -17.26 3.10
CA SER A 99 8.33 -17.13 2.22
C SER A 99 8.91 -15.72 2.37
N ASP A 100 10.22 -15.62 2.56
CA ASP A 100 10.91 -14.32 2.71
C ASP A 100 11.00 -13.52 1.39
N ASN A 101 10.67 -14.15 0.26
CA ASN A 101 10.78 -13.54 -1.06
C ASN A 101 9.45 -13.00 -1.63
N ASP A 102 8.33 -13.26 -0.97
CA ASP A 102 7.02 -12.84 -1.49
C ASP A 102 6.65 -11.44 -0.99
N VAL A 103 6.09 -10.64 -1.90
CA VAL A 103 5.55 -9.32 -1.56
C VAL A 103 4.28 -9.49 -0.73
N THR A 104 4.23 -8.84 0.42
CA THR A 104 3.09 -8.89 1.35
C THR A 104 2.59 -7.50 1.70
N LEU A 105 1.30 -7.39 2.03
CA LEU A 105 0.70 -6.11 2.44
C LEU A 105 1.39 -5.53 3.67
N ARG A 106 1.82 -6.37 4.61
CA ARG A 106 2.48 -5.96 5.86
C ARG A 106 3.97 -5.68 5.68
N GLY A 107 4.67 -6.51 4.91
CA GLY A 107 6.13 -6.43 4.78
C GLY A 107 6.59 -5.35 3.81
N ASN A 108 5.83 -5.12 2.74
CA ASN A 108 6.20 -4.26 1.62
C ASN A 108 5.25 -3.07 1.46
N THR A 109 4.88 -2.43 2.57
CA THR A 109 3.87 -1.36 2.62
C THR A 109 4.18 -0.21 1.65
N GLU A 110 5.46 0.12 1.45
CA GLU A 110 5.89 1.20 0.56
C GLU A 110 5.61 0.85 -0.91
N GLN A 111 6.01 -0.34 -1.34
CA GLN A 111 5.74 -0.84 -2.69
C GLN A 111 4.23 -0.92 -2.98
N ILE A 112 3.44 -1.41 -2.03
CA ILE A 112 1.98 -1.47 -2.15
C ILE A 112 1.37 -0.07 -2.24
N SER A 113 1.88 0.89 -1.49
CA SER A 113 1.45 2.29 -1.54
C SER A 113 1.74 2.94 -2.89
N GLU A 114 2.90 2.67 -3.49
CA GLU A 114 3.24 3.14 -4.83
C GLU A 114 2.32 2.56 -5.90
N GLU A 115 2.05 1.26 -5.83
CA GLU A 115 1.14 0.58 -6.77
C GLU A 115 -0.30 1.11 -6.64
N LEU A 116 -0.78 1.28 -5.40
CA LEU A 116 -2.08 1.88 -5.13
C LEU A 116 -2.15 3.32 -5.66
N THR A 117 -1.08 4.10 -5.52
CA THR A 117 -0.99 5.46 -6.06
C THR A 117 -1.12 5.46 -7.58
N LYS A 118 -0.42 4.54 -8.25
CA LYS A 118 -0.46 4.40 -9.71
C LYS A 118 -1.86 4.00 -10.20
N GLU A 119 -2.44 3.00 -9.59
CA GLU A 119 -3.79 2.53 -9.94
C GLU A 119 -4.84 3.63 -9.74
N LEU A 120 -4.76 4.34 -8.61
CA LEU A 120 -5.63 5.47 -8.33
C LEU A 120 -5.44 6.62 -9.32
N GLN A 121 -4.20 6.93 -9.71
CA GLN A 121 -3.93 7.98 -10.68
C GLN A 121 -4.56 7.67 -12.04
N GLU A 122 -4.50 6.44 -12.50
CA GLU A 122 -5.14 6.01 -13.76
C GLU A 122 -6.67 6.20 -13.70
N ARG A 123 -7.29 5.82 -12.60
CA ARG A 123 -8.76 5.94 -12.41
C ARG A 123 -9.20 7.40 -12.24
N LEU A 124 -8.46 8.20 -11.48
CA LEU A 124 -8.83 9.58 -11.14
C LEU A 124 -8.46 10.61 -12.21
N ALA A 125 -7.65 10.24 -13.20
CA ALA A 125 -7.29 11.09 -14.33
C ALA A 125 -8.52 11.57 -15.14
N VAL A 126 -9.58 10.75 -15.18
CA VAL A 126 -10.86 11.11 -15.84
C VAL A 126 -11.52 12.32 -15.18
N ALA A 127 -11.42 12.43 -13.85
CA ALA A 127 -11.95 13.53 -13.07
C ALA A 127 -10.97 14.73 -12.96
N GLY A 128 -9.84 14.71 -13.67
CA GLY A 128 -8.85 15.78 -13.60
C GLY A 128 -8.19 15.94 -12.22
N VAL A 129 -8.12 14.85 -11.47
CA VAL A 129 -7.51 14.76 -10.14
C VAL A 129 -6.13 14.13 -10.27
N GLU A 130 -5.15 14.70 -9.59
CA GLU A 130 -3.81 14.16 -9.43
C GLU A 130 -3.65 13.59 -8.03
N VAL A 131 -3.24 12.34 -7.95
CA VAL A 131 -2.89 11.69 -6.69
C VAL A 131 -1.42 11.97 -6.41
N ILE A 132 -1.13 12.54 -5.25
CA ILE A 132 0.23 12.91 -4.83
C ILE A 132 0.89 11.71 -4.16
N GLU A 133 0.19 11.12 -3.19
CA GLU A 133 0.63 9.93 -2.48
C GLU A 133 -0.57 9.18 -1.90
N THR A 134 -0.39 7.89 -1.68
CA THR A 134 -1.31 7.08 -0.88
C THR A 134 -0.53 6.34 0.19
N ARG A 135 -1.14 6.17 1.36
CA ARG A 135 -0.54 5.42 2.47
C ARG A 135 -1.57 4.55 3.13
N LEU A 136 -1.21 3.31 3.40
CA LEU A 136 -2.03 2.44 4.24
C LEU A 136 -2.00 2.97 5.68
N ASN A 137 -3.17 3.26 6.23
CA ASN A 137 -3.33 3.80 7.58
C ASN A 137 -3.64 2.70 8.60
N HIS A 138 -4.50 1.76 8.22
CA HIS A 138 -4.86 0.61 9.05
C HIS A 138 -4.75 -0.67 8.23
N LEU A 139 -4.12 -1.68 8.81
CA LEU A 139 -3.99 -2.99 8.21
C LEU A 139 -3.91 -4.04 9.33
N ALA A 140 -4.94 -4.84 9.46
CA ALA A 140 -5.03 -5.87 10.49
C ALA A 140 -5.87 -7.07 10.01
N TYR A 141 -5.69 -8.22 10.61
CA TYR A 141 -6.66 -9.31 10.44
C TYR A 141 -7.99 -8.92 11.05
N ALA A 142 -9.08 -9.32 10.41
CA ALA A 142 -10.39 -9.14 10.96
C ALA A 142 -10.52 -9.86 12.32
N THR A 143 -11.29 -9.27 13.22
CA THR A 143 -11.42 -9.72 14.62
C THR A 143 -11.79 -11.20 14.73
N GLU A 144 -12.55 -11.73 13.78
CA GLU A 144 -13.00 -13.12 13.77
C GLU A 144 -11.88 -14.15 13.66
N ILE A 145 -10.79 -13.81 12.97
CA ILE A 145 -9.65 -14.72 12.75
C ILE A 145 -8.37 -14.29 13.47
N ALA A 146 -8.38 -13.11 14.11
CA ALA A 146 -7.18 -12.54 14.73
C ALA A 146 -6.52 -13.49 15.75
N SER A 147 -7.30 -14.18 16.58
CA SER A 147 -6.77 -15.14 17.56
C SER A 147 -6.12 -16.37 16.92
N SER A 148 -6.75 -16.92 15.87
CA SER A 148 -6.21 -18.08 15.14
C SER A 148 -4.93 -17.72 14.39
N MET A 149 -4.87 -16.52 13.79
CA MET A 149 -3.68 -16.03 13.11
C MET A 149 -2.55 -15.73 14.07
N LEU A 150 -2.83 -15.23 15.27
CA LEU A 150 -1.83 -15.06 16.31
C LEU A 150 -1.21 -16.41 16.73
N GLN A 151 -2.01 -17.45 16.93
CA GLN A 151 -1.51 -18.79 17.23
C GLN A 151 -0.63 -19.34 16.09
N ARG A 152 -1.04 -19.13 14.84
CA ARG A 152 -0.26 -19.51 13.66
C ARG A 152 1.09 -18.77 13.62
N GLN A 153 1.12 -17.46 13.91
CA GLN A 153 2.35 -16.69 13.98
C GLN A 153 3.27 -17.15 15.12
N GLN A 154 2.72 -17.45 16.30
CA GLN A 154 3.48 -18.01 17.42
C GLN A 154 4.10 -19.36 17.08
N ALA A 155 3.35 -20.28 16.48
CA ALA A 155 3.86 -21.57 16.04
C ALA A 155 5.01 -21.41 15.03
N LYS A 156 4.87 -20.50 14.05
CA LYS A 156 5.94 -20.17 13.09
C LYS A 156 7.18 -19.63 13.79
N ALA A 157 7.02 -18.71 14.72
CA ALA A 157 8.13 -18.13 15.46
C ALA A 157 8.91 -19.19 16.27
N ILE A 158 8.21 -20.15 16.89
CA ILE A 158 8.84 -21.26 17.64
C ILE A 158 9.63 -22.18 16.68
N LEU A 159 9.07 -22.50 15.50
CA LEU A 159 9.77 -23.32 14.52
C LEU A 159 11.02 -22.62 13.97
N ALA A 160 10.90 -21.34 13.60
CA ALA A 160 12.03 -20.53 13.13
C ALA A 160 13.14 -20.42 14.21
N ALA A 161 12.76 -20.19 15.47
CA ALA A 161 13.71 -20.13 16.57
C ALA A 161 14.46 -21.47 16.75
N ARG A 162 13.75 -22.62 16.66
CA ARG A 162 14.38 -23.93 16.74
C ARG A 162 15.35 -24.18 15.58
N GLN A 163 14.97 -23.82 14.38
CA GLN A 163 15.83 -23.93 13.20
C GLN A 163 17.11 -23.11 13.36
N THR A 164 16.99 -21.86 13.79
CA THR A 164 18.14 -20.96 14.05
C THR A 164 19.08 -21.56 15.11
N ILE A 165 18.54 -22.17 16.18
CA ILE A 165 19.35 -22.82 17.20
C ILE A 165 20.13 -24.01 16.62
N VAL A 166 19.50 -24.83 15.79
CA VAL A 166 20.16 -25.99 15.16
C VAL A 166 21.24 -25.51 14.17
N GLU A 167 20.93 -24.55 13.30
CA GLU A 167 21.89 -23.97 12.37
C GLU A 167 23.08 -23.33 13.11
N GLY A 168 22.82 -22.62 14.20
CA GLY A 168 23.85 -22.04 15.04
C GLY A 168 24.75 -23.11 15.68
N ALA A 169 24.19 -24.21 16.18
CA ALA A 169 24.96 -25.30 16.75
C ALA A 169 25.86 -25.98 15.69
N VAL A 170 25.32 -26.23 14.50
CA VAL A 170 26.10 -26.80 13.36
C VAL A 170 27.23 -25.82 12.95
N SER A 171 26.93 -24.56 12.80
CA SER A 171 27.93 -23.54 12.45
C SER A 171 29.04 -23.43 13.51
N MET A 172 28.69 -23.46 14.80
CA MET A 172 29.68 -23.46 15.88
C MET A 172 30.58 -24.67 15.82
N THR A 173 30.03 -25.86 15.53
CA THR A 173 30.81 -27.12 15.42
C THR A 173 31.74 -27.04 14.22
N GLN A 174 31.28 -26.51 13.08
CA GLN A 174 32.13 -26.34 11.89
C GLN A 174 33.29 -25.39 12.17
N MET A 175 33.00 -24.21 12.74
CA MET A 175 34.04 -23.24 13.13
C MET A 175 35.06 -23.84 14.11
N ALA A 176 34.60 -24.64 15.06
CA ALA A 176 35.50 -25.28 16.01
C ALA A 176 36.43 -26.31 15.33
N LEU A 177 35.91 -27.09 14.36
CA LEU A 177 36.72 -28.03 13.56
C LEU A 177 37.73 -27.30 12.69
N GLU A 178 37.34 -26.22 12.03
CA GLU A 178 38.24 -25.37 11.21
C GLU A 178 39.38 -24.80 12.07
N GLN A 179 39.09 -24.26 13.25
CA GLN A 179 40.11 -23.74 14.17
C GLN A 179 41.09 -24.80 14.65
N ILE A 180 40.63 -26.04 14.86
CA ILE A 180 41.50 -27.16 15.25
C ILE A 180 42.38 -27.59 14.06
N GLU A 181 41.83 -27.62 12.85
CA GLU A 181 42.59 -27.95 11.63
C GLU A 181 43.66 -26.89 11.36
N GLU A 182 43.36 -25.61 11.51
CA GLU A 182 44.34 -24.51 11.29
C GLU A 182 45.42 -24.49 12.40
N GLY A 183 45.05 -24.82 13.64
CA GLY A 183 45.98 -24.72 14.77
C GLY A 183 46.92 -25.91 14.97
N GLN A 184 46.65 -27.09 14.37
CA GLN A 184 47.42 -28.32 14.66
C GLN A 184 47.92 -29.10 13.43
N GLU A 185 47.74 -28.66 12.18
CA GLU A 185 48.02 -29.45 10.97
C GLU A 185 47.37 -30.89 11.00
N ILE A 186 46.31 -31.09 11.77
CA ILE A 186 45.61 -32.38 11.86
C ILE A 186 44.50 -32.41 10.83
N ASN A 187 44.73 -33.08 9.70
CA ASN A 187 43.68 -33.41 8.76
C ASN A 187 42.76 -34.47 9.28
N PHE A 188 41.54 -34.12 9.64
CA PHE A 188 40.50 -35.08 9.96
C PHE A 188 40.01 -35.77 8.70
N THR A 189 40.14 -37.08 8.61
CA THR A 189 39.51 -37.90 7.58
C THR A 189 38.01 -37.79 7.69
N ASP A 190 37.28 -37.73 6.56
CA ASP A 190 35.82 -37.58 6.52
C ASP A 190 35.04 -38.59 7.41
N GLU A 191 35.58 -39.79 7.62
CA GLU A 191 35.02 -40.78 8.52
C GLU A 191 35.11 -40.39 10.01
N ARG A 192 36.04 -39.52 10.42
CA ARG A 192 36.19 -39.07 11.82
C ARG A 192 35.41 -37.78 12.13
N LYS A 193 34.94 -37.08 11.10
CA LYS A 193 34.06 -35.90 11.28
C LYS A 193 32.62 -36.26 11.63
N VAL A 194 32.23 -37.54 11.45
CA VAL A 194 30.86 -38.05 11.66
C VAL A 194 30.70 -38.84 12.95
N GLN A 195 31.77 -39.13 13.71
CA GLN A 195 31.69 -39.72 15.04
C GLN A 195 31.70 -38.65 16.13
#